data_e4143469279a49d6052eb3f28598197b
#
_entry.id   e4143469279a49d6052eb3f28598197b
#
_cell.length_a   1.000
_cell.length_b   1.000
_cell.length_c   1.000
_cell.angle_alpha   90.00
_cell.angle_beta   90.00
_cell.angle_gamma   90.00
#
_symmetry.space_group_name_H-M   'P 1'
#
loop_
_entity.id
_entity.type
_entity.pdbx_description
1 polymer ?
#
loop_
_entity_poly.entity_id
_entity_poly.type
_entity_poly.pdbx_seq_one_letter_code
_entity_poly.pdbx_strand_id
1 'polypeptide(L)'
;MNLSITVKQVISTLGIEKLKAYQVQAIRSILDGQNVFVVLPTSFGKSLIYQVPQLVKQTGYTLVVEPTLALIHDQVQKLTSKEVSAAYITSQNKEEHAGILRQLSAGKLSFLYVTPEQLIYFKDDLSRATKLYHMLLNNPPSFIAVDEAHCVTTWGNRSFRPSYTQIGNFIDHISNTSPVIALTATAPVSYRADIAASLRMGDYEEVTTSKTQRNISILIRDCTGSGMKGRLHQLQKALKQHDTGGPVIVYCNTPKNVEAVFLFLSKHYDPKQICKYHAKMNTKEKNKHEMDFLTNKKRIMVASSAFSLGVDKRGITLVIHFNLPLSLIDYYQQIGRAGRDGERAYAVLLYAGADIDTNQAILQKPLKSHEDNPTIPQEVSTSLQYFQDFLDVLASDECIMQQIQAYLGYDASKACGHCTVCQRRKRK
;
A
#
# COMPACT_ATOMS: atom_id res chain seq x y z
N MET A 1 -26.84 4.41 -26.12
CA MET A 1 -27.09 3.88 -24.77
C MET A 1 -26.92 5.01 -23.77
N ASN A 2 -27.85 5.23 -22.87
CA ASN A 2 -27.79 6.38 -21.96
C ASN A 2 -26.77 6.06 -20.85
N LEU A 3 -25.54 6.57 -20.97
CA LEU A 3 -24.40 6.29 -20.06
C LEU A 3 -24.78 6.47 -18.57
N SER A 4 -25.71 7.40 -18.29
CA SER A 4 -26.14 7.69 -16.91
C SER A 4 -26.96 6.55 -16.29
N ILE A 5 -27.74 5.80 -17.08
CA ILE A 5 -28.56 4.67 -16.61
C ILE A 5 -27.62 3.48 -16.33
N THR A 6 -26.69 3.20 -17.25
CA THR A 6 -25.72 2.10 -17.11
C THR A 6 -24.81 2.30 -15.88
N VAL A 7 -24.32 3.53 -15.65
CA VAL A 7 -23.50 3.83 -14.45
C VAL A 7 -24.31 3.63 -13.17
N LYS A 8 -25.58 4.05 -13.13
CA LYS A 8 -26.45 3.83 -11.95
C LYS A 8 -26.64 2.34 -11.64
N GLN A 9 -26.84 1.51 -12.67
CA GLN A 9 -26.95 0.05 -12.48
C GLN A 9 -25.65 -0.55 -11.94
N VAL A 10 -24.51 -0.16 -12.50
CA VAL A 10 -23.19 -0.63 -12.08
C VAL A 10 -22.90 -0.27 -10.62
N ILE A 11 -23.11 0.98 -10.20
CA ILE A 11 -22.88 1.37 -8.81
C ILE A 11 -23.83 0.66 -7.84
N SER A 12 -25.07 0.39 -8.24
CA SER A 12 -26.02 -0.43 -7.46
C SER A 12 -25.52 -1.87 -7.30
N THR A 13 -25.06 -2.52 -8.37
CA THR A 13 -24.44 -3.86 -8.32
C THR A 13 -23.23 -3.88 -7.37
N LEU A 14 -22.43 -2.82 -7.39
CA LEU A 14 -21.29 -2.69 -6.48
C LEU A 14 -21.71 -2.31 -5.03
N GLY A 15 -22.99 -2.14 -4.75
CA GLY A 15 -23.51 -1.77 -3.43
C GLY A 15 -23.12 -0.36 -2.99
N ILE A 16 -23.07 0.58 -3.93
CA ILE A 16 -22.64 1.95 -3.72
C ILE A 16 -23.79 2.91 -4.00
N GLU A 17 -24.00 3.84 -3.10
CA GLU A 17 -25.08 4.84 -3.25
C GLU A 17 -24.72 5.92 -4.28
N LYS A 18 -23.48 6.42 -4.23
CA LYS A 18 -23.05 7.56 -5.04
C LYS A 18 -21.54 7.56 -5.25
N LEU A 19 -21.10 7.87 -6.47
CA LEU A 19 -19.71 8.20 -6.78
C LEU A 19 -19.36 9.61 -6.29
N LYS A 20 -18.14 9.78 -5.80
CA LYS A 20 -17.58 11.08 -5.42
C LYS A 20 -17.07 11.80 -6.67
N ALA A 21 -16.98 13.15 -6.63
CA ALA A 21 -16.60 13.95 -7.78
C ALA A 21 -15.27 13.50 -8.44
N TYR A 22 -14.25 13.23 -7.65
CA TYR A 22 -12.94 12.75 -8.15
C TYR A 22 -13.03 11.36 -8.78
N GLN A 23 -13.91 10.47 -8.29
CA GLN A 23 -14.16 9.18 -8.93
C GLN A 23 -14.83 9.36 -10.29
N VAL A 24 -15.82 10.26 -10.37
CA VAL A 24 -16.50 10.57 -11.65
C VAL A 24 -15.53 11.15 -12.66
N GLN A 25 -14.62 12.05 -12.25
CA GLN A 25 -13.58 12.61 -13.08
C GLN A 25 -12.69 11.51 -13.65
N ALA A 26 -12.06 10.70 -12.79
CA ALA A 26 -11.18 9.61 -13.21
C ALA A 26 -11.89 8.60 -14.13
N ILE A 27 -13.12 8.20 -13.79
CA ILE A 27 -13.90 7.24 -14.58
C ILE A 27 -14.20 7.77 -15.99
N ARG A 28 -14.51 9.08 -16.12
CA ARG A 28 -14.73 9.69 -17.44
C ARG A 28 -13.47 9.64 -18.29
N SER A 29 -12.34 10.11 -17.77
CA SER A 29 -11.07 10.10 -18.51
C SER A 29 -10.66 8.70 -18.95
N ILE A 30 -10.87 7.68 -18.10
CA ILE A 30 -10.61 6.27 -18.47
C ILE A 30 -11.53 5.81 -19.61
N LEU A 31 -12.81 6.15 -19.56
CA LEU A 31 -13.78 5.79 -20.63
C LEU A 31 -13.51 6.55 -21.93
N ASP A 32 -12.92 7.75 -21.85
CA ASP A 32 -12.47 8.54 -22.98
C ASP A 32 -11.10 8.08 -23.53
N GLY A 33 -10.53 6.99 -22.96
CA GLY A 33 -9.29 6.37 -23.44
C GLY A 33 -8.00 6.99 -22.89
N GLN A 34 -8.08 7.83 -21.86
CA GLN A 34 -6.93 8.50 -21.27
C GLN A 34 -6.29 7.66 -20.14
N ASN A 35 -4.98 7.76 -20.02
CA ASN A 35 -4.26 7.28 -18.83
C ASN A 35 -4.60 8.17 -17.63
N VAL A 36 -4.73 7.56 -16.44
CA VAL A 36 -5.11 8.29 -15.23
C VAL A 36 -4.20 7.93 -14.06
N PHE A 37 -3.60 8.93 -13.44
CA PHE A 37 -2.81 8.79 -12.22
C PHE A 37 -3.63 9.27 -11.02
N VAL A 38 -3.95 8.36 -10.13
CA VAL A 38 -4.87 8.60 -9.01
C VAL A 38 -4.14 8.60 -7.68
N VAL A 39 -4.15 9.72 -6.97
CA VAL A 39 -3.58 9.85 -5.63
C VAL A 39 -4.71 10.17 -4.64
N LEU A 40 -5.19 9.14 -3.97
CA LEU A 40 -6.30 9.24 -3.02
C LEU A 40 -5.96 8.53 -1.70
N PRO A 41 -6.31 9.10 -0.54
CA PRO A 41 -6.09 8.45 0.76
C PRO A 41 -6.68 7.03 0.81
N THR A 42 -6.21 6.22 1.75
CA THR A 42 -6.81 4.91 2.02
C THR A 42 -8.29 5.04 2.34
N SER A 43 -9.09 4.05 1.99
CA SER A 43 -10.55 4.01 2.18
C SER A 43 -11.36 5.06 1.38
N PHE A 44 -10.75 5.75 0.40
CA PHE A 44 -11.44 6.70 -0.48
C PHE A 44 -12.07 6.04 -1.72
N GLY A 45 -12.06 4.72 -1.81
CA GLY A 45 -12.71 3.95 -2.88
C GLY A 45 -11.93 3.97 -4.20
N LYS A 46 -10.60 3.82 -4.15
CA LYS A 46 -9.72 3.74 -5.33
C LYS A 46 -10.15 2.63 -6.31
N SER A 47 -10.48 1.44 -5.81
CA SER A 47 -10.85 0.29 -6.65
C SER A 47 -12.07 0.54 -7.55
N LEU A 48 -13.00 1.40 -7.15
CA LEU A 48 -14.14 1.78 -7.99
C LEU A 48 -13.72 2.46 -9.29
N ILE A 49 -12.56 3.10 -9.30
CA ILE A 49 -12.06 3.86 -10.45
C ILE A 49 -11.73 2.94 -11.63
N TYR A 50 -11.31 1.70 -11.40
CA TYR A 50 -11.13 0.70 -12.47
C TYR A 50 -12.29 -0.29 -12.58
N GLN A 51 -13.06 -0.49 -11.49
CA GLN A 51 -14.19 -1.43 -11.52
C GLN A 51 -15.36 -0.87 -12.33
N VAL A 52 -15.72 0.41 -12.12
CA VAL A 52 -16.86 1.02 -12.80
C VAL A 52 -16.66 1.11 -14.32
N PRO A 53 -15.52 1.58 -14.89
CA PRO A 53 -15.31 1.62 -16.33
C PRO A 53 -15.46 0.26 -17.00
N GLN A 54 -14.91 -0.80 -16.42
CA GLN A 54 -15.00 -2.15 -16.96
C GLN A 54 -16.46 -2.64 -16.99
N LEU A 55 -17.20 -2.44 -15.91
CA LEU A 55 -18.58 -2.88 -15.83
C LEU A 55 -19.54 -2.03 -16.71
N VAL A 56 -19.17 -0.80 -16.97
CA VAL A 56 -19.90 0.05 -17.96
C VAL A 56 -19.60 -0.40 -19.40
N LYS A 57 -18.35 -0.72 -19.70
CA LYS A 57 -17.91 -1.19 -21.03
C LYS A 57 -18.51 -2.56 -21.38
N GLN A 58 -18.66 -3.46 -20.40
CA GLN A 58 -19.22 -4.80 -20.52
C GLN A 58 -18.51 -5.75 -21.51
N THR A 59 -17.43 -5.31 -22.12
CA THR A 59 -16.64 -6.11 -23.08
C THR A 59 -15.17 -6.10 -22.69
N GLY A 60 -14.46 -7.19 -22.97
CA GLY A 60 -13.08 -7.38 -22.56
C GLY A 60 -12.96 -7.50 -21.05
N TYR A 61 -11.80 -7.20 -20.53
CA TYR A 61 -11.50 -7.31 -19.09
C TYR A 61 -10.52 -6.23 -18.65
N THR A 62 -10.47 -5.97 -17.35
CA THR A 62 -9.41 -5.18 -16.72
C THR A 62 -8.35 -6.10 -16.13
N LEU A 63 -7.09 -5.91 -16.52
CA LEU A 63 -5.94 -6.51 -15.85
C LEU A 63 -5.60 -5.65 -14.63
N VAL A 64 -5.62 -6.25 -13.44
CA VAL A 64 -5.31 -5.56 -12.19
C VAL A 64 -4.02 -6.12 -11.60
N VAL A 65 -3.00 -5.26 -11.49
CA VAL A 65 -1.71 -5.61 -10.88
C VAL A 65 -1.75 -5.18 -9.42
N GLU A 66 -1.64 -6.16 -8.52
CA GLU A 66 -1.73 -5.98 -7.07
C GLU A 66 -0.45 -6.44 -6.36
N PRO A 67 -0.01 -5.73 -5.30
CA PRO A 67 1.24 -6.07 -4.61
C PRO A 67 1.18 -7.36 -3.79
N THR A 68 0.03 -7.75 -3.29
CA THR A 68 -0.05 -8.86 -2.33
C THR A 68 -1.22 -9.82 -2.61
N LEU A 69 -1.01 -11.09 -2.28
CA LEU A 69 -2.03 -12.12 -2.40
C LEU A 69 -3.26 -11.83 -1.53
N ALA A 70 -3.05 -11.25 -0.34
CA ALA A 70 -4.15 -10.90 0.56
C ALA A 70 -5.09 -9.86 -0.07
N LEU A 71 -4.54 -8.83 -0.73
CA LEU A 71 -5.34 -7.84 -1.47
C LEU A 71 -6.08 -8.49 -2.64
N ILE A 72 -5.38 -9.31 -3.43
CA ILE A 72 -5.98 -10.03 -4.55
C ILE A 72 -7.19 -10.86 -4.09
N HIS A 73 -7.01 -11.68 -3.05
CA HIS A 73 -8.08 -12.53 -2.52
C HIS A 73 -9.27 -11.70 -2.02
N ASP A 74 -9.01 -10.62 -1.27
CA ASP A 74 -10.06 -9.72 -0.77
C ASP A 74 -10.84 -9.07 -1.91
N GLN A 75 -10.15 -8.54 -2.94
CA GLN A 75 -10.79 -7.90 -4.08
C GLN A 75 -11.62 -8.89 -4.92
N VAL A 76 -11.06 -10.05 -5.23
CA VAL A 76 -11.75 -11.09 -5.99
C VAL A 76 -12.98 -11.59 -5.22
N GLN A 77 -12.86 -11.86 -3.93
CA GLN A 77 -13.98 -12.29 -3.08
C GLN A 77 -15.08 -11.23 -3.04
N LYS A 78 -14.73 -9.94 -2.90
CA LYS A 78 -15.70 -8.84 -2.91
C LYS A 78 -16.45 -8.72 -4.24
N LEU A 79 -15.80 -8.94 -5.36
CA LEU A 79 -16.43 -8.91 -6.67
C LEU A 79 -17.31 -10.12 -6.90
N THR A 80 -16.81 -11.31 -6.64
CA THR A 80 -17.57 -12.58 -6.86
C THR A 80 -18.78 -12.69 -5.93
N SER A 81 -18.71 -12.14 -4.70
CA SER A 81 -19.89 -12.06 -3.82
C SER A 81 -21.00 -11.13 -4.34
N LYS A 82 -20.70 -10.30 -5.36
CA LYS A 82 -21.63 -9.42 -6.06
C LYS A 82 -21.94 -9.91 -7.49
N GLU A 83 -21.67 -11.19 -7.76
CA GLU A 83 -21.88 -11.83 -9.05
C GLU A 83 -21.07 -11.20 -10.20
N VAL A 84 -19.99 -10.46 -9.87
CA VAL A 84 -19.07 -9.91 -10.86
C VAL A 84 -17.95 -10.93 -11.13
N SER A 85 -17.76 -11.29 -12.41
CA SER A 85 -16.78 -12.29 -12.81
C SER A 85 -15.35 -11.77 -12.63
N ALA A 86 -14.63 -12.36 -11.69
CA ALA A 86 -13.25 -12.04 -11.37
C ALA A 86 -12.46 -13.31 -11.05
N ALA A 87 -11.22 -13.35 -11.50
CA ALA A 87 -10.28 -14.42 -11.18
C ALA A 87 -8.89 -13.86 -10.91
N TYR A 88 -7.99 -14.70 -10.41
CA TYR A 88 -6.60 -14.31 -10.21
C TYR A 88 -5.63 -15.40 -10.67
N ILE A 89 -4.45 -14.99 -11.11
CA ILE A 89 -3.34 -15.86 -11.46
C ILE A 89 -2.12 -15.46 -10.62
N THR A 90 -1.64 -16.41 -9.81
CA THR A 90 -0.50 -16.23 -8.89
C THR A 90 0.31 -17.52 -8.79
N SER A 91 1.43 -17.52 -8.10
CA SER A 91 2.21 -18.73 -7.84
C SER A 91 1.50 -19.78 -6.98
N GLN A 92 0.39 -19.41 -6.29
CA GLN A 92 -0.31 -20.29 -5.34
C GLN A 92 -1.44 -21.11 -5.96
N ASN A 93 -2.00 -20.70 -7.11
CA ASN A 93 -3.15 -21.38 -7.74
C ASN A 93 -2.83 -21.94 -9.13
N LYS A 94 -1.63 -22.47 -9.34
CA LYS A 94 -1.13 -22.95 -10.65
C LYS A 94 -2.05 -23.94 -11.32
N GLU A 95 -2.72 -24.79 -10.56
CA GLU A 95 -3.65 -25.81 -11.05
C GLU A 95 -4.87 -25.22 -11.75
N GLU A 96 -5.30 -24.02 -11.31
CA GLU A 96 -6.47 -23.32 -11.86
C GLU A 96 -6.15 -22.49 -13.12
N HIS A 97 -4.85 -22.20 -13.39
CA HIS A 97 -4.44 -21.30 -14.47
C HIS A 97 -5.05 -21.67 -15.83
N ALA A 98 -5.03 -22.95 -16.20
CA ALA A 98 -5.57 -23.38 -17.49
C ALA A 98 -7.09 -23.13 -17.61
N GLY A 99 -7.83 -23.27 -16.53
CA GLY A 99 -9.25 -22.96 -16.44
C GLY A 99 -9.52 -21.47 -16.58
N ILE A 100 -8.74 -20.65 -15.87
CA ILE A 100 -8.87 -19.18 -15.88
C ILE A 100 -8.52 -18.63 -17.28
N LEU A 101 -7.45 -19.12 -17.91
CA LEU A 101 -7.08 -18.72 -19.27
C LEU A 101 -8.16 -19.06 -20.31
N ARG A 102 -8.83 -20.21 -20.18
CA ARG A 102 -9.99 -20.56 -21.03
C ARG A 102 -11.17 -19.60 -20.83
N GLN A 103 -11.47 -19.23 -19.58
CA GLN A 103 -12.54 -18.25 -19.29
C GLN A 103 -12.18 -16.87 -19.86
N LEU A 104 -10.92 -16.45 -19.75
CA LEU A 104 -10.42 -15.20 -20.29
C LEU A 104 -10.58 -15.17 -21.83
N SER A 105 -10.11 -16.21 -22.53
CA SER A 105 -10.26 -16.33 -23.99
C SER A 105 -11.71 -16.36 -24.46
N ALA A 106 -12.61 -16.90 -23.64
CA ALA A 106 -14.04 -16.95 -23.92
C ALA A 106 -14.78 -15.65 -23.59
N GLY A 107 -14.07 -14.59 -23.15
CA GLY A 107 -14.65 -13.31 -22.75
C GLY A 107 -15.56 -13.38 -21.50
N LYS A 108 -15.37 -14.38 -20.65
CA LYS A 108 -16.20 -14.63 -19.46
C LYS A 108 -15.69 -13.95 -18.19
N LEU A 109 -14.54 -13.28 -18.24
CA LEU A 109 -13.97 -12.56 -17.10
C LEU A 109 -14.06 -11.06 -17.32
N SER A 110 -14.50 -10.34 -16.30
CA SER A 110 -14.45 -8.87 -16.24
C SER A 110 -13.16 -8.37 -15.60
N PHE A 111 -12.59 -9.15 -14.67
CA PHE A 111 -11.36 -8.78 -13.98
C PHE A 111 -10.40 -9.95 -13.86
N LEU A 112 -9.13 -9.71 -14.22
CA LEU A 112 -8.03 -10.63 -13.97
C LEU A 112 -7.01 -9.96 -13.05
N TYR A 113 -6.83 -10.49 -11.85
CA TYR A 113 -5.85 -10.02 -10.87
C TYR A 113 -4.56 -10.82 -10.96
N VAL A 114 -3.43 -10.13 -10.93
CA VAL A 114 -2.11 -10.75 -10.98
C VAL A 114 -1.14 -10.05 -10.03
N THR A 115 -0.09 -10.75 -9.60
CA THR A 115 1.06 -10.09 -8.99
C THR A 115 2.07 -9.67 -10.09
N PRO A 116 2.93 -8.67 -9.84
CA PRO A 116 3.92 -8.21 -10.83
C PRO A 116 4.81 -9.35 -11.38
N GLU A 117 5.09 -10.38 -10.57
CA GLU A 117 5.90 -11.54 -10.97
C GLU A 117 5.30 -12.35 -12.12
N GLN A 118 3.99 -12.24 -12.32
CA GLN A 118 3.31 -12.93 -13.41
C GLN A 118 3.52 -12.24 -14.77
N LEU A 119 3.97 -10.98 -14.75
CA LEU A 119 4.23 -10.14 -15.93
C LEU A 119 5.70 -10.05 -16.28
N ILE A 120 6.57 -10.87 -15.67
CA ILE A 120 8.00 -10.87 -15.95
C ILE A 120 8.23 -11.46 -17.35
N TYR A 121 8.99 -10.71 -18.13
CA TYR A 121 9.46 -11.04 -19.46
C TYR A 121 10.98 -11.10 -19.48
N PHE A 122 11.54 -12.10 -20.13
CA PHE A 122 12.98 -12.19 -20.39
C PHE A 122 13.29 -11.48 -21.71
N LYS A 123 13.93 -10.33 -21.65
CA LYS A 123 14.11 -9.32 -22.71
C LYS A 123 14.57 -9.85 -24.08
N ASP A 124 15.19 -11.04 -24.10
CA ASP A 124 15.78 -11.62 -25.31
C ASP A 124 15.18 -12.97 -25.70
N ASP A 125 14.16 -13.47 -24.98
CA ASP A 125 13.61 -14.79 -25.25
C ASP A 125 12.13 -14.92 -24.85
N LEU A 126 11.24 -14.51 -25.76
CA LEU A 126 9.79 -14.69 -25.63
C LEU A 126 9.38 -16.16 -25.43
N SER A 127 10.22 -17.12 -25.81
CA SER A 127 9.91 -18.54 -25.60
C SER A 127 9.85 -18.93 -24.12
N ARG A 128 10.48 -18.13 -23.24
CA ARG A 128 10.44 -18.29 -21.78
C ARG A 128 9.27 -17.55 -21.12
N ALA A 129 8.51 -16.76 -21.88
CA ALA A 129 7.35 -16.09 -21.34
C ALA A 129 6.29 -17.10 -20.90
N THR A 130 5.57 -16.75 -19.84
CA THR A 130 4.49 -17.61 -19.32
C THR A 130 3.33 -17.74 -20.33
N LYS A 131 2.55 -18.81 -20.23
CA LYS A 131 1.31 -18.94 -21.02
C LYS A 131 0.37 -17.75 -20.82
N LEU A 132 0.34 -17.20 -19.62
CA LEU A 132 -0.40 -15.99 -19.30
C LEU A 132 0.11 -14.82 -20.16
N TYR A 133 1.42 -14.57 -20.18
CA TYR A 133 2.01 -13.46 -20.92
C TYR A 133 1.62 -13.50 -22.42
N HIS A 134 1.77 -14.66 -23.06
CA HIS A 134 1.34 -14.85 -24.45
C HIS A 134 -0.16 -14.64 -24.65
N MET A 135 -0.97 -15.08 -23.69
CA MET A 135 -2.41 -14.86 -23.73
C MET A 135 -2.77 -13.37 -23.66
N LEU A 136 -2.09 -12.62 -22.78
CA LEU A 136 -2.32 -11.18 -22.65
C LEU A 136 -1.89 -10.38 -23.89
N LEU A 137 -0.82 -10.82 -24.58
CA LEU A 137 -0.42 -10.22 -25.87
C LEU A 137 -1.47 -10.46 -26.96
N ASN A 138 -2.02 -11.68 -27.04
CA ASN A 138 -2.99 -12.05 -28.08
C ASN A 138 -4.42 -11.58 -27.76
N ASN A 139 -4.71 -11.28 -26.51
CA ASN A 139 -6.01 -10.81 -26.03
C ASN A 139 -5.77 -9.67 -25.01
N PRO A 140 -5.44 -8.47 -25.48
CA PRO A 140 -5.09 -7.36 -24.61
C PRO A 140 -6.25 -6.92 -23.73
N PRO A 141 -5.98 -6.48 -22.49
CA PRO A 141 -7.02 -6.00 -21.59
C PRO A 141 -7.65 -4.70 -22.09
N SER A 142 -8.88 -4.45 -21.70
CA SER A 142 -9.53 -3.15 -21.97
C SER A 142 -8.91 -2.00 -21.18
N PHE A 143 -8.43 -2.31 -19.97
CA PHE A 143 -7.77 -1.39 -19.06
C PHE A 143 -6.70 -2.12 -18.27
N ILE A 144 -5.62 -1.42 -17.89
CA ILE A 144 -4.56 -1.92 -17.02
C ILE A 144 -4.58 -1.08 -15.73
N ALA A 145 -4.99 -1.68 -14.63
CA ALA A 145 -4.95 -1.04 -13.31
C ALA A 145 -3.71 -1.50 -12.53
N VAL A 146 -2.90 -0.56 -12.05
CA VAL A 146 -1.75 -0.83 -11.17
C VAL A 146 -2.08 -0.22 -9.82
N ASP A 147 -2.50 -1.06 -8.87
CA ASP A 147 -2.75 -0.59 -7.51
C ASP A 147 -1.46 -0.52 -6.70
N GLU A 148 -1.44 0.36 -5.71
CA GLU A 148 -0.24 0.74 -4.97
C GLU A 148 0.95 1.09 -5.89
N ALA A 149 0.67 1.89 -6.93
CA ALA A 149 1.62 2.23 -8.00
C ALA A 149 2.95 2.81 -7.50
N HIS A 150 2.98 3.42 -6.29
CA HIS A 150 4.22 3.87 -5.66
C HIS A 150 5.23 2.73 -5.42
N CYS A 151 4.78 1.46 -5.39
CA CYS A 151 5.67 0.30 -5.26
C CYS A 151 6.64 0.17 -6.44
N VAL A 152 6.34 0.73 -7.59
CA VAL A 152 7.25 0.75 -8.76
C VAL A 152 8.58 1.41 -8.39
N THR A 153 8.54 2.56 -7.72
CA THR A 153 9.75 3.28 -7.30
C THR A 153 10.27 2.86 -5.92
N THR A 154 9.38 2.47 -5.00
CA THR A 154 9.79 2.14 -3.63
C THR A 154 10.25 0.70 -3.47
N TRP A 155 9.71 -0.26 -4.20
CA TRP A 155 10.04 -1.68 -4.12
C TRP A 155 10.83 -2.19 -5.31
N GLY A 156 10.50 -1.73 -6.52
CA GLY A 156 11.24 -2.02 -7.74
C GLY A 156 12.69 -1.54 -7.59
N ASN A 157 12.84 -0.28 -7.24
CA ASN A 157 14.14 0.38 -7.10
C ASN A 157 14.93 -0.06 -5.85
N ARG A 158 14.35 -0.80 -4.90
CA ARG A 158 15.09 -1.33 -3.73
C ARG A 158 15.60 -2.75 -3.93
N SER A 159 15.58 -3.26 -5.16
CA SER A 159 15.86 -4.68 -5.47
C SER A 159 15.05 -5.67 -4.59
N PHE A 160 14.04 -5.15 -3.90
CA PHE A 160 13.17 -5.96 -3.05
C PHE A 160 12.18 -6.76 -3.88
N ARG A 161 11.61 -6.14 -4.92
CA ARG A 161 10.73 -6.78 -5.89
C ARG A 161 10.97 -6.20 -7.29
N PRO A 162 12.04 -6.64 -7.98
CA PRO A 162 12.40 -6.13 -9.32
C PRO A 162 11.29 -6.31 -10.36
N SER A 163 10.35 -7.22 -10.12
CA SER A 163 9.17 -7.44 -10.96
C SER A 163 8.34 -6.18 -11.19
N TYR A 164 8.37 -5.21 -10.28
CA TYR A 164 7.66 -3.94 -10.46
C TYR A 164 8.21 -3.10 -11.60
N THR A 165 9.52 -3.12 -11.84
CA THR A 165 10.15 -2.39 -12.96
C THR A 165 9.80 -3.02 -14.31
N GLN A 166 9.33 -4.27 -14.33
CA GLN A 166 8.92 -4.98 -15.55
C GLN A 166 7.50 -4.66 -16.00
N ILE A 167 6.69 -4.04 -15.14
CA ILE A 167 5.30 -3.66 -15.50
C ILE A 167 5.29 -2.72 -16.70
N GLY A 168 6.18 -1.71 -16.72
CA GLY A 168 6.30 -0.79 -17.87
C GLY A 168 6.69 -1.51 -19.16
N ASN A 169 7.63 -2.47 -19.11
CA ASN A 169 8.00 -3.27 -20.28
C ASN A 169 6.82 -4.11 -20.79
N PHE A 170 6.01 -4.66 -19.90
CA PHE A 170 4.80 -5.36 -20.28
C PHE A 170 3.78 -4.43 -20.95
N ILE A 171 3.60 -3.20 -20.44
CA ILE A 171 2.72 -2.19 -21.02
C ILE A 171 3.19 -1.82 -22.44
N ASP A 172 4.49 -1.62 -22.66
CA ASP A 172 5.06 -1.36 -23.98
C ASP A 172 4.74 -2.48 -24.99
N HIS A 173 4.72 -3.73 -24.54
CA HIS A 173 4.45 -4.89 -25.43
C HIS A 173 2.97 -5.08 -25.80
N ILE A 174 2.05 -4.59 -24.95
CA ILE A 174 0.58 -4.72 -25.22
C ILE A 174 0.11 -3.68 -26.27
N SER A 175 1.01 -2.94 -26.91
CA SER A 175 0.65 -1.86 -27.82
C SER A 175 -0.41 -0.89 -27.27
N ASN A 176 -0.05 0.29 -27.01
CA ASN A 176 -0.71 1.55 -26.55
C ASN A 176 -2.26 1.72 -26.63
N THR A 177 -3.03 0.64 -26.67
CA THR A 177 -4.50 0.69 -26.82
C THR A 177 -5.26 0.58 -25.52
N SER A 178 -4.60 0.17 -24.44
CA SER A 178 -5.24 -0.03 -23.12
C SER A 178 -4.85 1.09 -22.18
N PRO A 179 -5.79 1.96 -21.76
CA PRO A 179 -5.51 2.97 -20.75
C PRO A 179 -4.92 2.39 -19.48
N VAL A 180 -3.86 3.03 -18.97
CA VAL A 180 -3.18 2.69 -17.72
C VAL A 180 -3.77 3.50 -16.59
N ILE A 181 -4.19 2.83 -15.52
CA ILE A 181 -4.79 3.41 -14.33
C ILE A 181 -3.84 3.17 -13.16
N ALA A 182 -3.01 4.13 -12.83
CA ALA A 182 -2.11 4.06 -11.68
C ALA A 182 -2.83 4.58 -10.43
N LEU A 183 -2.91 3.75 -9.38
CA LEU A 183 -3.62 4.09 -8.15
C LEU A 183 -2.68 4.00 -6.95
N THR A 184 -2.71 4.99 -6.09
CA THR A 184 -1.96 4.96 -4.83
C THR A 184 -2.55 5.90 -3.79
N ALA A 185 -2.21 5.69 -2.53
CA ALA A 185 -2.48 6.66 -1.46
C ALA A 185 -1.23 7.50 -1.11
N THR A 186 -0.07 7.14 -1.62
CA THR A 186 1.22 7.58 -1.09
C THR A 186 2.24 7.82 -2.21
N ALA A 187 1.93 8.74 -3.11
CA ALA A 187 2.89 9.22 -4.12
C ALA A 187 3.24 10.68 -3.81
N PRO A 188 4.47 10.96 -3.31
CA PRO A 188 4.95 12.32 -3.16
C PRO A 188 4.94 13.06 -4.49
N VAL A 189 4.64 14.36 -4.46
CA VAL A 189 4.51 15.17 -5.68
C VAL A 189 5.76 15.05 -6.57
N SER A 190 6.93 15.11 -5.96
CA SER A 190 8.24 15.03 -6.65
C SER A 190 8.51 13.72 -7.36
N TYR A 191 7.80 12.62 -7.02
CA TYR A 191 8.05 11.29 -7.58
C TYR A 191 6.92 10.76 -8.49
N ARG A 192 5.84 11.54 -8.68
CA ARG A 192 4.70 11.12 -9.52
C ARG A 192 5.11 10.93 -10.97
N ALA A 193 5.91 11.86 -11.49
CA ALA A 193 6.43 11.77 -12.87
C ALA A 193 7.29 10.52 -13.07
N ASP A 194 8.12 10.15 -12.10
CA ASP A 194 8.97 8.95 -12.19
C ASP A 194 8.14 7.67 -12.16
N ILE A 195 7.08 7.63 -11.34
CA ILE A 195 6.14 6.50 -11.31
C ILE A 195 5.41 6.38 -12.64
N ALA A 196 4.89 7.48 -13.19
CA ALA A 196 4.18 7.49 -14.45
C ALA A 196 5.11 7.08 -15.62
N ALA A 197 6.35 7.59 -15.65
CA ALA A 197 7.35 7.20 -16.63
C ALA A 197 7.72 5.72 -16.55
N SER A 198 7.88 5.18 -15.34
CA SER A 198 8.14 3.75 -15.09
C SER A 198 6.98 2.86 -15.56
N LEU A 199 5.75 3.36 -15.55
CA LEU A 199 4.55 2.69 -16.04
C LEU A 199 4.22 3.02 -17.51
N ARG A 200 5.10 3.73 -18.24
CA ARG A 200 4.91 4.10 -19.65
C ARG A 200 3.59 4.84 -19.93
N MET A 201 3.14 5.66 -18.99
CA MET A 201 1.82 6.30 -19.11
C MET A 201 1.76 7.40 -20.18
N GLY A 202 2.92 7.97 -20.60
CA GLY A 202 2.90 9.14 -21.52
C GLY A 202 2.10 10.28 -20.93
N ASP A 203 1.15 10.82 -21.70
CA ASP A 203 0.21 11.82 -21.21
C ASP A 203 -0.84 11.14 -20.30
N TYR A 204 -1.12 11.75 -19.17
CA TYR A 204 -2.10 11.24 -18.21
C TYR A 204 -2.82 12.38 -17.48
N GLU A 205 -4.04 12.10 -17.06
CA GLU A 205 -4.76 12.98 -16.13
C GLU A 205 -4.43 12.61 -14.69
N GLU A 206 -4.06 13.61 -13.89
CA GLU A 206 -3.84 13.43 -12.46
C GLU A 206 -5.12 13.74 -11.67
N VAL A 207 -5.58 12.77 -10.89
CA VAL A 207 -6.77 12.90 -10.05
C VAL A 207 -6.40 12.78 -8.59
N THR A 208 -6.63 13.87 -7.86
CA THR A 208 -6.34 13.97 -6.42
C THR A 208 -7.58 14.47 -5.65
N THR A 209 -7.46 14.57 -4.34
CA THR A 209 -8.50 15.16 -3.47
C THR A 209 -7.88 16.04 -2.42
N SER A 210 -8.54 17.13 -2.09
CA SER A 210 -8.18 17.98 -0.93
C SER A 210 -8.56 17.34 0.41
N LYS A 211 -9.40 16.31 0.41
CA LYS A 211 -9.85 15.64 1.63
C LYS A 211 -8.77 14.69 2.14
N THR A 212 -8.45 14.81 3.41
CA THR A 212 -7.46 14.00 4.10
C THR A 212 -8.01 13.40 5.39
N GLN A 213 -7.39 12.34 5.86
CA GLN A 213 -7.71 11.75 7.15
C GLN A 213 -7.11 12.63 8.26
N ARG A 214 -7.96 13.21 9.10
CA ARG A 214 -7.55 14.15 10.16
C ARG A 214 -7.82 13.64 11.59
N ASN A 215 -8.35 12.44 11.72
CA ASN A 215 -8.74 11.85 13.02
C ASN A 215 -7.59 11.13 13.73
N ILE A 216 -6.38 11.11 13.16
CA ILE A 216 -5.20 10.47 13.75
C ILE A 216 -4.32 11.48 14.48
N SER A 217 -4.12 11.30 15.78
CA SER A 217 -3.17 12.10 16.58
C SER A 217 -1.77 11.52 16.50
N ILE A 218 -0.83 12.22 15.84
CA ILE A 218 0.56 11.79 15.69
C ILE A 218 1.37 12.28 16.90
N LEU A 219 1.91 11.33 17.67
CA LEU A 219 2.69 11.60 18.88
C LEU A 219 4.11 11.04 18.71
N ILE A 220 5.12 11.90 18.84
CA ILE A 220 6.53 11.55 18.73
C ILE A 220 7.16 11.56 20.11
N ARG A 221 7.92 10.50 20.43
CA ARG A 221 8.71 10.38 21.65
C ARG A 221 10.15 10.03 21.28
N ASP A 222 11.05 10.93 21.59
CA ASP A 222 12.48 10.67 21.47
C ASP A 222 12.92 9.74 22.61
N CYS A 223 13.48 8.61 22.23
CA CYS A 223 14.02 7.56 23.10
C CYS A 223 15.55 7.48 23.00
N THR A 224 16.21 8.50 22.45
CA THR A 224 17.67 8.55 22.30
C THR A 224 18.33 8.40 23.67
N GLY A 225 19.37 7.56 23.75
CA GLY A 225 20.07 7.27 25.01
C GLY A 225 19.37 6.32 25.98
N SER A 226 18.08 5.97 25.76
CA SER A 226 17.32 5.14 26.71
C SER A 226 17.56 3.63 26.54
N GLY A 227 18.20 3.21 25.45
CA GLY A 227 18.43 1.82 25.10
C GLY A 227 17.15 0.99 24.93
N MET A 228 17.29 -0.31 24.78
CA MET A 228 16.15 -1.23 24.57
C MET A 228 15.18 -1.20 25.78
N LYS A 229 15.69 -1.23 27.01
CA LYS A 229 14.85 -1.25 28.22
C LYS A 229 14.02 0.03 28.34
N GLY A 230 14.62 1.19 28.13
CA GLY A 230 13.90 2.47 28.19
C GLY A 230 12.83 2.59 27.09
N ARG A 231 13.14 2.14 25.86
CA ARG A 231 12.17 2.12 24.76
C ARG A 231 10.99 1.18 25.04
N LEU A 232 11.21 -0.01 25.60
CA LEU A 232 10.15 -0.92 26.04
C LEU A 232 9.27 -0.29 27.14
N HIS A 233 9.86 0.48 28.06
CA HIS A 233 9.11 1.26 29.04
C HIS A 233 8.24 2.34 28.37
N GLN A 234 8.77 3.05 27.37
CA GLN A 234 7.98 4.03 26.61
C GLN A 234 6.86 3.38 25.79
N LEU A 235 7.07 2.16 25.25
CA LEU A 235 6.02 1.36 24.63
C LEU A 235 4.89 1.06 25.63
N GLN A 236 5.23 0.56 26.83
CA GLN A 236 4.24 0.29 27.88
C GLN A 236 3.48 1.54 28.29
N LYS A 237 4.18 2.68 28.41
CA LYS A 237 3.55 3.98 28.71
C LYS A 237 2.61 4.42 27.58
N ALA A 238 2.98 4.20 26.30
CA ALA A 238 2.13 4.51 25.16
C ALA A 238 0.85 3.68 25.17
N LEU A 239 0.96 2.37 25.42
CA LEU A 239 -0.20 1.48 25.56
C LEU A 239 -1.11 1.94 26.70
N LYS A 240 -0.56 2.17 27.92
CA LYS A 240 -1.36 2.62 29.06
C LYS A 240 -2.10 3.94 28.82
N GLN A 241 -1.55 4.85 28.02
CA GLN A 241 -2.12 6.18 27.79
C GLN A 241 -3.11 6.25 26.62
N HIS A 242 -2.95 5.41 25.61
CA HIS A 242 -3.66 5.57 24.33
C HIS A 242 -4.42 4.31 23.88
N ASP A 243 -4.26 3.18 24.58
CA ASP A 243 -5.02 1.98 24.27
C ASP A 243 -6.45 2.11 24.85
N THR A 244 -7.41 2.12 23.96
CA THR A 244 -8.85 2.24 24.29
C THR A 244 -9.58 0.90 24.30
N GLY A 245 -8.84 -0.21 24.24
CA GLY A 245 -9.42 -1.56 24.20
C GLY A 245 -9.65 -2.11 22.79
N GLY A 246 -9.50 -1.30 21.75
CA GLY A 246 -9.57 -1.71 20.35
C GLY A 246 -8.31 -2.46 19.87
N PRO A 247 -8.28 -2.90 18.61
CA PRO A 247 -7.09 -3.49 18.01
C PRO A 247 -5.90 -2.51 17.97
N VAL A 248 -4.71 -3.03 18.26
CA VAL A 248 -3.44 -2.28 18.29
C VAL A 248 -2.42 -2.94 17.36
N ILE A 249 -1.65 -2.13 16.63
CA ILE A 249 -0.49 -2.60 15.87
C ILE A 249 0.77 -1.94 16.42
N VAL A 250 1.81 -2.76 16.66
CA VAL A 250 3.16 -2.31 17.03
C VAL A 250 4.12 -2.67 15.91
N TYR A 251 4.60 -1.70 15.16
CA TYR A 251 5.56 -1.89 14.08
C TYR A 251 7.01 -1.85 14.59
N CYS A 252 7.82 -2.79 14.09
CA CYS A 252 9.25 -2.90 14.37
C CYS A 252 10.03 -3.06 13.06
N ASN A 253 11.25 -2.52 12.96
CA ASN A 253 12.05 -2.56 11.73
C ASN A 253 12.65 -3.94 11.43
N THR A 254 12.88 -4.76 12.44
CA THR A 254 13.58 -6.04 12.28
C THR A 254 12.83 -7.19 12.94
N PRO A 255 12.97 -8.43 12.42
CA PRO A 255 12.44 -9.62 13.10
C PRO A 255 12.90 -9.75 14.55
N LYS A 256 14.16 -9.38 14.85
CA LYS A 256 14.71 -9.40 16.21
C LYS A 256 13.93 -8.48 17.15
N ASN A 257 13.58 -7.27 16.69
CA ASN A 257 12.80 -6.33 17.47
C ASN A 257 11.35 -6.81 17.64
N VAL A 258 10.75 -7.42 16.60
CA VAL A 258 9.41 -8.05 16.71
C VAL A 258 9.40 -9.09 17.82
N GLU A 259 10.37 -10.00 17.84
CA GLU A 259 10.48 -11.03 18.89
C GLU A 259 10.68 -10.43 20.28
N ALA A 260 11.56 -9.45 20.42
CA ALA A 260 11.84 -8.80 21.71
C ALA A 260 10.60 -8.08 22.27
N VAL A 261 9.88 -7.35 21.42
CA VAL A 261 8.63 -6.65 21.79
C VAL A 261 7.52 -7.65 22.10
N PHE A 262 7.37 -8.70 21.29
CA PHE A 262 6.40 -9.75 21.53
C PHE A 262 6.61 -10.44 22.89
N LEU A 263 7.85 -10.82 23.19
CA LEU A 263 8.22 -11.43 24.48
C LEU A 263 7.98 -10.48 25.66
N PHE A 264 8.33 -9.21 25.49
CA PHE A 264 8.08 -8.21 26.53
C PHE A 264 6.58 -8.04 26.80
N LEU A 265 5.77 -7.87 25.75
CA LEU A 265 4.33 -7.69 25.90
C LEU A 265 3.67 -8.96 26.48
N SER A 266 4.09 -10.15 26.08
CA SER A 266 3.58 -11.42 26.61
C SER A 266 3.86 -11.63 28.10
N LYS A 267 4.84 -10.91 28.68
CA LYS A 267 5.11 -10.92 30.13
C LYS A 267 4.26 -9.92 30.91
N HIS A 268 3.76 -8.86 30.25
CA HIS A 268 3.09 -7.74 30.92
C HIS A 268 1.59 -7.65 30.59
N TYR A 269 1.13 -8.37 29.56
CA TYR A 269 -0.26 -8.43 29.12
C TYR A 269 -0.65 -9.91 28.89
N ASP A 270 -1.95 -10.19 28.75
CA ASP A 270 -2.41 -11.55 28.44
C ASP A 270 -1.84 -12.04 27.10
N PRO A 271 -0.99 -13.10 27.09
CA PRO A 271 -0.40 -13.64 25.87
C PRO A 271 -1.42 -14.11 24.83
N LYS A 272 -2.65 -14.48 25.28
CA LYS A 272 -3.75 -14.88 24.41
C LYS A 272 -4.25 -13.73 23.53
N GLN A 273 -3.97 -12.46 23.90
CA GLN A 273 -4.36 -11.28 23.16
C GLN A 273 -3.28 -10.79 22.17
N ILE A 274 -2.10 -11.42 22.13
CA ILE A 274 -0.95 -10.92 21.39
C ILE A 274 -0.58 -11.88 20.28
N CYS A 275 -0.33 -11.36 19.09
CA CYS A 275 0.23 -12.07 17.95
C CYS A 275 1.43 -11.33 17.36
N LYS A 276 2.19 -12.01 16.50
CA LYS A 276 3.37 -11.44 15.85
C LYS A 276 3.39 -11.78 14.36
N TYR A 277 4.08 -10.95 13.56
CA TYR A 277 4.20 -11.16 12.12
C TYR A 277 5.53 -10.60 11.58
N HIS A 278 6.38 -11.43 10.98
CA HIS A 278 7.59 -10.99 10.29
C HIS A 278 8.04 -11.98 9.20
N ALA A 279 8.90 -11.53 8.31
CA ALA A 279 9.30 -12.27 7.11
C ALA A 279 9.91 -13.66 7.40
N LYS A 280 10.64 -13.81 8.53
CA LYS A 280 11.30 -15.08 8.91
C LYS A 280 10.37 -16.15 9.49
N MET A 281 9.10 -15.85 9.72
CA MET A 281 8.09 -16.85 10.15
C MET A 281 7.71 -17.73 8.96
N ASN A 282 7.35 -19.01 9.24
CA ASN A 282 6.79 -19.86 8.20
C ASN A 282 5.37 -19.40 7.80
N THR A 283 4.93 -19.80 6.61
CA THR A 283 3.65 -19.36 6.03
C THR A 283 2.46 -19.74 6.89
N LYS A 284 2.45 -20.94 7.48
CA LYS A 284 1.34 -21.42 8.32
C LYS A 284 1.18 -20.58 9.59
N GLU A 285 2.29 -20.23 10.23
CA GLU A 285 2.27 -19.34 11.41
C GLU A 285 1.83 -17.92 11.04
N LYS A 286 2.34 -17.36 9.92
CA LYS A 286 1.93 -16.04 9.44
C LYS A 286 0.41 -15.99 9.24
N ASN A 287 -0.13 -16.92 8.47
CA ASN A 287 -1.57 -16.99 8.19
C ASN A 287 -2.40 -17.12 9.47
N LYS A 288 -1.95 -17.96 10.42
CA LYS A 288 -2.64 -18.12 11.71
C LYS A 288 -2.67 -16.81 12.51
N HIS A 289 -1.52 -16.16 12.67
CA HIS A 289 -1.42 -14.93 13.45
C HIS A 289 -2.19 -13.77 12.81
N GLU A 290 -2.16 -13.69 11.49
CA GLU A 290 -2.93 -12.73 10.71
C GLU A 290 -4.44 -12.95 10.89
N MET A 291 -4.93 -14.17 10.71
CA MET A 291 -6.34 -14.50 10.91
C MET A 291 -6.79 -14.27 12.35
N ASP A 292 -5.98 -14.64 13.34
CA ASP A 292 -6.29 -14.39 14.75
C ASP A 292 -6.46 -12.89 15.03
N PHE A 293 -5.65 -12.04 14.39
CA PHE A 293 -5.77 -10.59 14.50
C PHE A 293 -6.99 -10.06 13.73
N LEU A 294 -7.18 -10.48 12.47
CA LEU A 294 -8.29 -10.01 11.63
C LEU A 294 -9.66 -10.36 12.24
N THR A 295 -9.79 -11.54 12.84
CA THR A 295 -11.04 -12.02 13.46
C THR A 295 -11.25 -11.58 14.92
N ASN A 296 -10.40 -10.68 15.43
CA ASN A 296 -10.41 -10.22 16.84
C ASN A 296 -10.18 -11.30 17.91
N LYS A 297 -9.68 -12.49 17.55
CA LYS A 297 -9.23 -13.47 18.52
C LYS A 297 -8.03 -12.96 19.32
N LYS A 298 -7.20 -12.16 18.65
CA LYS A 298 -6.07 -11.47 19.25
C LYS A 298 -6.11 -9.98 18.90
N ARG A 299 -5.82 -9.15 19.88
CA ARG A 299 -6.03 -7.70 19.79
C ARG A 299 -4.76 -6.92 19.48
N ILE A 300 -3.60 -7.41 19.90
CA ILE A 300 -2.32 -6.72 19.72
C ILE A 300 -1.49 -7.49 18.69
N MET A 301 -1.16 -6.83 17.58
CA MET A 301 -0.25 -7.34 16.56
C MET A 301 1.12 -6.65 16.70
N VAL A 302 2.17 -7.44 16.88
CA VAL A 302 3.56 -6.97 16.82
C VAL A 302 4.15 -7.40 15.48
N ALA A 303 4.46 -6.45 14.61
CA ALA A 303 4.79 -6.77 13.23
C ALA A 303 5.97 -5.98 12.66
N SER A 304 6.64 -6.57 11.66
CA SER A 304 7.50 -5.79 10.76
C SER A 304 6.69 -5.15 9.63
N SER A 305 7.34 -4.32 8.80
CA SER A 305 6.73 -3.72 7.60
C SER A 305 6.09 -4.75 6.64
N ALA A 306 6.47 -6.04 6.73
CA ALA A 306 5.84 -7.12 5.96
C ALA A 306 4.33 -7.28 6.23
N PHE A 307 3.80 -6.74 7.34
CA PHE A 307 2.38 -6.69 7.68
C PHE A 307 1.71 -5.38 7.22
N SER A 308 2.41 -4.54 6.47
CA SER A 308 1.92 -3.20 6.12
C SER A 308 1.02 -3.14 4.88
N LEU A 309 1.01 -4.15 4.01
CA LEU A 309 0.17 -4.16 2.81
C LEU A 309 -0.91 -5.26 2.89
N GLY A 310 -2.11 -4.92 2.46
CA GLY A 310 -3.20 -5.89 2.34
C GLY A 310 -4.09 -6.05 3.59
N VAL A 311 -3.79 -5.42 4.71
CA VAL A 311 -4.62 -5.54 5.91
C VAL A 311 -5.75 -4.52 5.89
N ASP A 312 -6.97 -4.96 5.62
CA ASP A 312 -8.18 -4.13 5.76
C ASP A 312 -8.93 -4.48 7.06
N LYS A 313 -8.44 -3.95 8.17
CA LYS A 313 -9.06 -4.09 9.48
C LYS A 313 -9.58 -2.75 9.97
N ARG A 314 -10.88 -2.69 10.26
CA ARG A 314 -11.51 -1.53 10.91
C ARG A 314 -11.31 -1.56 12.43
N GLY A 315 -11.53 -0.43 13.08
CA GLY A 315 -11.50 -0.30 14.53
C GLY A 315 -10.11 -0.28 15.14
N ILE A 316 -9.02 -0.19 14.35
CA ILE A 316 -7.68 0.01 14.91
C ILE A 316 -7.61 1.42 15.51
N THR A 317 -7.42 1.49 16.83
CA THR A 317 -7.40 2.75 17.57
C THR A 317 -5.99 3.26 17.88
N LEU A 318 -4.99 2.38 17.80
CA LEU A 318 -3.62 2.72 18.14
C LEU A 318 -2.61 1.99 17.23
N VAL A 319 -1.73 2.77 16.63
CA VAL A 319 -0.54 2.29 15.92
C VAL A 319 0.70 2.80 16.64
N ILE A 320 1.62 1.92 17.00
CA ILE A 320 2.88 2.29 17.65
C ILE A 320 4.04 1.88 16.73
N HIS A 321 4.93 2.80 16.42
CA HIS A 321 6.21 2.49 15.80
C HIS A 321 7.26 2.38 16.89
N PHE A 322 7.75 1.18 17.11
CA PHE A 322 8.81 0.91 18.10
C PHE A 322 10.18 1.39 17.60
N ASN A 323 10.36 1.46 16.29
CA ASN A 323 11.52 2.00 15.61
C ASN A 323 11.09 3.00 14.53
N LEU A 324 12.01 3.84 14.08
CA LEU A 324 11.81 4.76 12.98
C LEU A 324 11.57 3.98 11.66
N PRO A 325 10.45 4.17 10.94
CA PRO A 325 10.24 3.59 9.61
C PRO A 325 11.29 4.01 8.59
N LEU A 326 11.38 3.28 7.48
CA LEU A 326 12.39 3.52 6.43
C LEU A 326 12.06 4.72 5.52
N SER A 327 10.82 5.21 5.53
CA SER A 327 10.39 6.37 4.77
C SER A 327 9.13 7.01 5.35
N LEU A 328 8.88 8.25 4.97
CA LEU A 328 7.63 8.95 5.30
C LEU A 328 6.41 8.27 4.66
N ILE A 329 6.59 7.66 3.49
CA ILE A 329 5.57 6.88 2.80
C ILE A 329 5.17 5.66 3.64
N ASP A 330 6.15 4.86 4.07
CA ASP A 330 5.90 3.70 4.93
C ASP A 330 5.20 4.11 6.24
N TYR A 331 5.67 5.20 6.84
CA TYR A 331 5.07 5.74 8.06
C TYR A 331 3.61 6.12 7.86
N TYR A 332 3.31 6.90 6.82
CA TYR A 332 1.95 7.36 6.55
C TYR A 332 0.99 6.20 6.20
N GLN A 333 1.45 5.21 5.44
CA GLN A 333 0.67 4.00 5.16
C GLN A 333 0.35 3.20 6.44
N GLN A 334 1.32 3.09 7.33
CA GLN A 334 1.19 2.32 8.56
C GLN A 334 0.27 3.02 9.55
N ILE A 335 0.39 4.34 9.75
CA ILE A 335 -0.53 5.10 10.61
C ILE A 335 -1.94 5.18 10.01
N GLY A 336 -2.08 5.19 8.69
CA GLY A 336 -3.35 5.19 7.96
C GLY A 336 -4.19 3.92 8.14
N ARG A 337 -3.69 2.93 8.89
CA ARG A 337 -4.47 1.76 9.33
C ARG A 337 -5.36 2.08 10.51
N ALA A 338 -4.98 3.06 11.33
CA ALA A 338 -5.79 3.51 12.45
C ALA A 338 -6.93 4.44 11.99
N GLY A 339 -8.06 4.40 12.68
CA GLY A 339 -9.16 5.33 12.48
C GLY A 339 -9.83 5.28 11.09
N ARG A 340 -9.85 4.13 10.41
CA ARG A 340 -10.52 3.97 9.10
C ARG A 340 -12.04 4.12 9.15
N ASP A 341 -12.60 3.97 10.33
CA ASP A 341 -14.01 4.18 10.65
C ASP A 341 -14.37 5.65 10.90
N GLY A 342 -13.37 6.55 10.86
CA GLY A 342 -13.53 7.99 11.15
C GLY A 342 -13.39 8.31 12.63
N GLU A 343 -13.29 7.31 13.50
CA GLU A 343 -13.12 7.51 14.95
C GLU A 343 -11.71 8.00 15.29
N ARG A 344 -11.57 8.63 16.44
CA ARG A 344 -10.28 9.14 16.90
C ARG A 344 -9.29 8.03 17.15
N ALA A 345 -8.10 8.16 16.57
CA ALA A 345 -7.02 7.20 16.70
C ALA A 345 -5.68 7.86 17.03
N TYR A 346 -4.74 7.06 17.50
CA TYR A 346 -3.40 7.51 17.88
C TYR A 346 -2.32 6.78 17.08
N ALA A 347 -1.32 7.54 16.65
CA ALA A 347 -0.08 7.03 16.08
C ALA A 347 1.09 7.51 16.95
N VAL A 348 1.77 6.58 17.62
CA VAL A 348 2.90 6.90 18.53
C VAL A 348 4.19 6.42 17.90
N LEU A 349 5.12 7.32 17.63
CA LEU A 349 6.47 7.01 17.16
C LEU A 349 7.44 7.05 18.31
N LEU A 350 8.10 5.92 18.59
CA LEU A 350 9.19 5.78 19.57
C LEU A 350 10.50 5.62 18.77
N TYR A 351 11.26 6.69 18.60
CA TYR A 351 12.51 6.61 17.85
C TYR A 351 13.73 6.96 18.71
N ALA A 352 14.89 6.54 18.27
CA ALA A 352 16.16 6.95 18.85
C ALA A 352 17.18 7.20 17.73
N GLY A 353 18.22 8.01 18.00
CA GLY A 353 19.26 8.31 17.01
C GLY A 353 19.88 7.06 16.36
N ALA A 354 20.07 5.99 17.11
CA ALA A 354 20.55 4.70 16.59
C ALA A 354 19.64 4.04 15.54
N ASP A 355 18.37 4.44 15.44
CA ASP A 355 17.49 3.97 14.35
C ASP A 355 17.93 4.57 13.01
N ILE A 356 18.51 5.78 13.01
CA ILE A 356 19.00 6.45 11.79
C ILE A 356 20.11 5.62 11.18
N ASP A 357 21.14 5.28 11.97
CA ASP A 357 22.28 4.48 11.51
C ASP A 357 21.82 3.10 11.04
N THR A 358 20.91 2.47 11.80
CA THR A 358 20.33 1.16 11.44
C THR A 358 19.59 1.22 10.12
N ASN A 359 18.76 2.24 9.91
CA ASN A 359 17.98 2.41 8.69
C ASN A 359 18.87 2.72 7.49
N GLN A 360 19.86 3.59 7.64
CA GLN A 360 20.84 3.87 6.59
C GLN A 360 21.57 2.59 6.17
N ALA A 361 22.03 1.79 7.14
CA ALA A 361 22.68 0.50 6.85
C ALA A 361 21.75 -0.48 6.13
N ILE A 362 20.46 -0.53 6.49
CA ILE A 362 19.46 -1.36 5.78
C ILE A 362 19.27 -0.86 4.33
N LEU A 363 19.14 0.44 4.12
CA LEU A 363 18.93 1.02 2.80
C LEU A 363 20.15 0.89 1.88
N GLN A 364 21.36 0.92 2.44
CA GLN A 364 22.62 0.74 1.70
C GLN A 364 23.01 -0.72 1.45
N LYS A 365 22.32 -1.68 2.06
CA LYS A 365 22.65 -3.11 1.91
C LYS A 365 22.68 -3.59 0.45
N PRO A 366 21.79 -3.15 -0.46
CA PRO A 366 21.82 -3.55 -1.87
C PRO A 366 23.17 -3.25 -2.56
N LEU A 367 23.84 -2.13 -2.24
CA LEU A 367 25.17 -1.80 -2.79
C LEU A 367 26.22 -2.88 -2.53
N LYS A 368 26.15 -3.55 -1.38
CA LYS A 368 27.09 -4.59 -0.97
C LYS A 368 26.79 -5.97 -1.55
N SER A 369 25.56 -6.21 -2.00
CA SER A 369 25.12 -7.52 -2.47
C SER A 369 25.00 -7.64 -3.99
N HIS A 370 25.08 -6.54 -4.72
CA HIS A 370 24.86 -6.47 -6.18
C HIS A 370 25.80 -5.43 -6.81
N GLU A 371 27.10 -5.54 -6.56
CA GLU A 371 28.11 -4.56 -6.99
C GLU A 371 28.16 -4.35 -8.51
N ASP A 372 27.80 -5.37 -9.28
CA ASP A 372 27.83 -5.33 -10.76
C ASP A 372 26.57 -4.76 -11.42
N ASN A 373 25.53 -4.37 -10.66
CA ASN A 373 24.29 -3.84 -11.24
C ASN A 373 24.33 -2.30 -11.29
N PRO A 374 24.37 -1.67 -12.48
CA PRO A 374 24.53 -0.22 -12.63
C PRO A 374 23.34 0.62 -12.13
N THR A 375 22.15 0.02 -11.91
CA THR A 375 20.98 0.74 -11.42
C THR A 375 20.95 0.87 -9.90
N ILE A 376 21.64 0.00 -9.17
CA ILE A 376 21.61 -0.04 -7.69
C ILE A 376 22.04 1.27 -7.03
N PRO A 377 23.09 1.99 -7.47
CA PRO A 377 23.46 3.25 -6.85
C PRO A 377 22.33 4.29 -6.88
N GLN A 378 21.62 4.41 -8.01
CA GLN A 378 20.49 5.32 -8.15
C GLN A 378 19.31 4.92 -7.26
N GLU A 379 19.01 3.62 -7.19
CA GLU A 379 17.95 3.07 -6.34
C GLU A 379 18.18 3.33 -4.85
N VAL A 380 19.44 3.16 -4.40
CA VAL A 380 19.84 3.44 -3.02
C VAL A 380 19.79 4.94 -2.74
N SER A 381 20.27 5.77 -3.65
CA SER A 381 20.19 7.24 -3.53
C SER A 381 18.75 7.70 -3.37
N THR A 382 17.83 7.23 -4.20
CA THR A 382 16.39 7.54 -4.09
C THR A 382 15.82 7.07 -2.74
N SER A 383 16.18 5.88 -2.27
CA SER A 383 15.72 5.35 -0.99
C SER A 383 16.24 6.16 0.21
N LEU A 384 17.48 6.62 0.14
CA LEU A 384 18.07 7.49 1.16
C LEU A 384 17.39 8.88 1.14
N GLN A 385 17.03 9.40 -0.04
CA GLN A 385 16.28 10.64 -0.13
C GLN A 385 14.89 10.52 0.51
N TYR A 386 14.12 9.46 0.24
CA TYR A 386 12.85 9.18 0.93
C TYR A 386 13.01 9.11 2.45
N PHE A 387 14.13 8.59 2.92
CA PHE A 387 14.42 8.54 4.35
C PHE A 387 14.79 9.92 4.91
N GLN A 388 15.59 10.71 4.17
CA GLN A 388 15.94 12.08 4.54
C GLN A 388 14.70 12.97 4.62
N ASP A 389 13.79 12.90 3.65
CA ASP A 389 12.51 13.63 3.68
C ASP A 389 11.74 13.37 4.98
N PHE A 390 11.79 12.12 5.50
CA PHE A 390 11.16 11.78 6.76
C PHE A 390 11.88 12.41 7.96
N LEU A 391 13.22 12.42 7.96
CA LEU A 391 14.01 13.06 9.03
C LEU A 391 13.74 14.57 9.07
N ASP A 392 13.60 15.22 7.92
CA ASP A 392 13.30 16.65 7.82
C ASP A 392 11.93 16.99 8.43
N VAL A 393 10.91 16.14 8.19
CA VAL A 393 9.60 16.28 8.85
C VAL A 393 9.70 16.14 10.38
N LEU A 394 10.55 15.22 10.86
CA LEU A 394 10.74 15.01 12.31
C LEU A 394 11.51 16.15 12.97
N ALA A 395 12.46 16.78 12.26
CA ALA A 395 13.28 17.88 12.74
C ALA A 395 12.54 19.23 12.74
N SER A 396 11.45 19.33 11.98
CA SER A 396 10.69 20.58 11.83
C SER A 396 9.81 20.89 13.05
N ASP A 397 9.68 22.18 13.36
CA ASP A 397 8.71 22.68 14.35
C ASP A 397 7.29 22.90 13.78
N GLU A 398 7.02 22.48 12.55
CA GLU A 398 5.70 22.60 11.92
C GLU A 398 4.78 21.41 12.23
N CYS A 399 3.49 21.58 11.97
CA CYS A 399 2.51 20.52 12.19
C CYS A 399 2.86 19.27 11.36
N ILE A 400 3.12 18.15 12.01
CA ILE A 400 3.55 16.90 11.37
C ILE A 400 2.57 16.44 10.28
N MET A 401 1.26 16.43 10.59
CA MET A 401 0.25 16.02 9.61
C MET A 401 0.19 16.98 8.41
N GLN A 402 0.35 18.26 8.64
CA GLN A 402 0.39 19.28 7.58
C GLN A 402 1.56 19.06 6.62
N GLN A 403 2.74 18.77 7.15
CA GLN A 403 3.93 18.46 6.34
C GLN A 403 3.74 17.17 5.54
N ILE A 404 3.20 16.10 6.15
CA ILE A 404 2.87 14.86 5.45
C ILE A 404 1.89 15.13 4.30
N GLN A 405 0.86 15.95 4.54
CA GLN A 405 -0.11 16.32 3.53
C GLN A 405 0.52 17.10 2.38
N ALA A 406 1.36 18.08 2.69
CA ALA A 406 2.11 18.85 1.68
C ALA A 406 3.02 17.94 0.84
N TYR A 407 3.76 17.04 1.49
CA TYR A 407 4.63 16.07 0.84
C TYR A 407 3.88 15.17 -0.16
N LEU A 408 2.68 14.76 0.20
CA LEU A 408 1.82 13.91 -0.63
C LEU A 408 0.91 14.71 -1.59
N GLY A 409 1.00 16.05 -1.60
CA GLY A 409 0.19 16.91 -2.46
C GLY A 409 -1.30 16.98 -2.07
N TYR A 410 -1.62 16.73 -0.81
CA TYR A 410 -2.95 16.96 -0.26
C TYR A 410 -3.09 18.40 0.29
N ASP A 411 -4.33 18.81 0.59
CA ASP A 411 -4.55 20.11 1.23
C ASP A 411 -3.88 20.20 2.60
N ALA A 412 -2.84 21.01 2.67
CA ALA A 412 -2.02 21.27 3.84
C ALA A 412 -2.30 22.67 4.45
N SER A 413 -3.41 23.31 4.11
CA SER A 413 -3.71 24.69 4.52
C SER A 413 -3.91 24.87 6.03
N LYS A 414 -4.26 23.78 6.76
CA LYS A 414 -4.59 23.86 8.20
C LYS A 414 -3.79 22.85 9.01
N ALA A 415 -3.20 23.32 10.10
CA ALA A 415 -2.60 22.47 11.11
C ALA A 415 -3.63 21.53 11.76
N CYS A 416 -3.23 20.30 12.11
CA CYS A 416 -4.13 19.30 12.68
C CYS A 416 -4.60 19.63 14.12
N GLY A 417 -3.86 20.44 14.86
CA GLY A 417 -4.19 20.88 16.22
C GLY A 417 -3.93 19.84 17.34
N HIS A 418 -3.52 18.60 17.01
CA HIS A 418 -3.41 17.52 17.99
C HIS A 418 -2.16 16.62 17.84
N CYS A 419 -1.24 16.88 16.91
CA CYS A 419 0.08 16.24 16.90
C CYS A 419 1.00 16.80 18.00
N THR A 420 2.13 16.13 18.26
CA THR A 420 3.11 16.55 19.27
C THR A 420 3.49 18.04 19.15
N VAL A 421 3.77 18.50 17.93
CA VAL A 421 4.15 19.91 17.67
C VAL A 421 2.99 20.85 17.96
N CYS A 422 1.79 20.55 17.48
CA CYS A 422 0.61 21.37 17.76
C CYS A 422 0.27 21.45 19.26
N GLN A 423 0.42 20.33 19.99
CA GLN A 423 0.20 20.30 21.43
C GLN A 423 1.25 21.12 22.19
N ARG A 424 2.52 21.08 21.73
CA ARG A 424 3.62 21.88 22.31
C ARG A 424 3.38 23.37 22.12
N ARG A 425 2.91 23.79 20.92
CA ARG A 425 2.56 25.19 20.63
C ARG A 425 1.39 25.73 21.48
N LYS A 426 0.42 24.86 21.85
CA LYS A 426 -0.72 25.26 22.70
C LYS A 426 -0.33 25.47 24.19
N ARG A 427 0.83 24.93 24.61
CA ARG A 427 1.32 25.04 26.01
C ARG A 427 2.26 26.20 26.20
N LYS A 428 2.78 26.79 25.14
CA LYS A 428 3.50 28.08 25.13
C LYS A 428 2.51 29.22 24.98
#